data_b0a8969da1fd774880d849091b5ce931
#
_entry.id   b0a8969da1fd774880d849091b5ce931
#
_cell.length_a   1.000
_cell.length_b   1.000
_cell.length_c   1.000
_cell.angle_alpha   90.00
_cell.angle_beta   90.00
_cell.angle_gamma   90.00
#
_symmetry.space_group_name_H-M   'P 1'
#
loop_
_entity.id
_entity.type
_entity.pdbx_description
1 polymer ?
#
loop_
_entity_poly.entity_id
_entity_poly.type
_entity_poly.pdbx_seq_one_letter_code
_entity_poly.pdbx_strand_id
1 'polypeptide(L)'
;MISIKTPEQIKKMQIAGRITGEALAIAGEMVREGVTTKQLDRAIRHHIEKCGAKPSFLGYGGFPASACISVNNEVIHGIPSDTRYLKEGDIVKIDVGAYIGGVHGDSAATFGVGRISPDAQRLIDVTREAFYKGIAAAEVDGARLGDIGHAIQSYVEENGCSVVRKYVGHGVGHELHEDPNVPNFGTPGRGLRLCRGMTIAVEPMVNAGSHEVKELDDKWTVVTRDGSLSAHYEHTVAITGDGVILLTKVS
;
A
#
# COMPACT_ATOMS: atom_id res chain seq x y z
N MET A 1 20.52 2.61 -7.55
CA MET A 1 20.97 3.98 -7.09
C MET A 1 19.73 4.75 -6.70
N ILE A 2 19.72 5.40 -5.53
CA ILE A 2 18.56 6.13 -5.04
C ILE A 2 18.31 7.36 -5.89
N SER A 3 17.10 7.51 -6.39
CA SER A 3 16.64 8.64 -7.18
C SER A 3 16.14 9.75 -6.26
N ILE A 4 16.78 10.92 -6.33
CA ILE A 4 16.37 12.12 -5.59
C ILE A 4 15.57 13.01 -6.54
N LYS A 5 14.32 13.26 -6.21
CA LYS A 5 13.38 14.03 -7.04
C LYS A 5 13.53 15.52 -6.80
N THR A 6 13.51 16.29 -7.90
CA THR A 6 13.41 17.75 -7.82
C THR A 6 12.00 18.18 -7.37
N PRO A 7 11.82 19.43 -6.91
CA PRO A 7 10.49 19.94 -6.57
C PRO A 7 9.48 19.81 -7.72
N GLU A 8 9.92 19.99 -8.97
CA GLU A 8 9.10 19.85 -10.17
C GLU A 8 8.67 18.39 -10.40
N GLN A 9 9.56 17.43 -10.15
CA GLN A 9 9.24 16.00 -10.22
C GLN A 9 8.26 15.61 -9.12
N ILE A 10 8.43 16.12 -7.88
CA ILE A 10 7.49 15.89 -6.79
C ILE A 10 6.10 16.44 -7.15
N LYS A 11 6.00 17.62 -7.78
CA LYS A 11 4.72 18.16 -8.28
C LYS A 11 4.06 17.24 -9.32
N LYS A 12 4.84 16.63 -10.22
CA LYS A 12 4.30 15.62 -11.15
C LYS A 12 3.81 14.39 -10.42
N MET A 13 4.57 13.93 -9.41
CA MET A 13 4.17 12.79 -8.58
C MET A 13 2.91 13.08 -7.74
N GLN A 14 2.68 14.32 -7.33
CA GLN A 14 1.41 14.73 -6.70
C GLN A 14 0.22 14.54 -7.65
N ILE A 15 0.39 14.75 -8.96
CA ILE A 15 -0.68 14.50 -9.94
C ILE A 15 -0.94 12.99 -10.06
N ALA A 16 0.11 12.17 -10.23
CA ALA A 16 -0.01 10.72 -10.27
C ALA A 16 -0.64 10.18 -8.97
N GLY A 17 -0.15 10.66 -7.83
CA GLY A 17 -0.64 10.28 -6.50
C GLY A 17 -2.11 10.64 -6.28
N ARG A 18 -2.53 11.83 -6.71
CA ARG A 18 -3.94 12.21 -6.63
C ARG A 18 -4.83 11.27 -7.44
N ILE A 19 -4.46 10.94 -8.68
CA ILE A 19 -5.21 10.00 -9.53
C ILE A 19 -5.28 8.62 -8.85
N THR A 20 -4.17 8.16 -8.28
CA THR A 20 -4.08 6.90 -7.52
C THR A 20 -5.04 6.92 -6.33
N GLY A 21 -4.99 7.94 -5.49
CA GLY A 21 -5.85 8.07 -4.32
C GLY A 21 -7.33 8.20 -4.67
N GLU A 22 -7.68 8.96 -5.73
CA GLU A 22 -9.05 9.05 -6.25
C GLU A 22 -9.56 7.69 -6.74
N ALA A 23 -8.73 6.92 -7.47
CA ALA A 23 -9.09 5.58 -7.93
C ALA A 23 -9.33 4.61 -6.77
N LEU A 24 -8.48 4.68 -5.73
CA LEU A 24 -8.61 3.89 -4.51
C LEU A 24 -9.90 4.26 -3.75
N ALA A 25 -10.20 5.54 -3.60
CA ALA A 25 -11.41 6.02 -2.94
C ALA A 25 -12.68 5.56 -3.67
N ILE A 26 -12.74 5.69 -5.01
CA ILE A 26 -13.86 5.21 -5.84
C ILE A 26 -14.08 3.70 -5.63
N ALA A 27 -13.02 2.91 -5.64
CA ALA A 27 -13.12 1.48 -5.39
C ALA A 27 -13.59 1.17 -3.97
N GLY A 28 -13.11 1.91 -2.97
CA GLY A 28 -13.54 1.80 -1.57
C GLY A 28 -15.04 2.08 -1.39
N GLU A 29 -15.59 3.10 -2.05
CA GLU A 29 -17.03 3.41 -2.05
C GLU A 29 -17.89 2.31 -2.69
N MET A 30 -17.31 1.54 -3.60
CA MET A 30 -17.98 0.42 -4.27
C MET A 30 -17.97 -0.87 -3.44
N VAL A 31 -17.16 -0.95 -2.38
CA VAL A 31 -17.03 -2.15 -1.54
C VAL A 31 -18.33 -2.44 -0.81
N ARG A 32 -19.00 -3.51 -1.23
CA ARG A 32 -20.22 -4.05 -0.61
C ARG A 32 -20.42 -5.50 -1.00
N GLU A 33 -21.29 -6.19 -0.29
CA GLU A 33 -21.67 -7.57 -0.62
C GLU A 33 -22.17 -7.69 -2.07
N GLY A 34 -21.77 -8.80 -2.74
CA GLY A 34 -22.17 -9.13 -4.09
C GLY A 34 -21.37 -8.45 -5.21
N VAL A 35 -20.49 -7.49 -4.88
CA VAL A 35 -19.55 -6.92 -5.85
C VAL A 35 -18.42 -7.92 -6.11
N THR A 36 -18.02 -8.10 -7.37
CA THR A 36 -16.85 -8.91 -7.70
C THR A 36 -15.57 -8.10 -7.61
N THR A 37 -14.45 -8.77 -7.29
CA THR A 37 -13.14 -8.09 -7.29
C THR A 37 -12.79 -7.52 -8.67
N LYS A 38 -13.28 -8.15 -9.77
CA LYS A 38 -13.11 -7.64 -11.13
C LYS A 38 -13.91 -6.36 -11.42
N GLN A 39 -15.06 -6.16 -10.78
CA GLN A 39 -15.81 -4.92 -10.92
C GLN A 39 -15.06 -3.74 -10.29
N LEU A 40 -14.38 -3.95 -9.16
CA LEU A 40 -13.52 -2.93 -8.54
C LEU A 40 -12.32 -2.59 -9.46
N ASP A 41 -11.63 -3.60 -9.98
CA ASP A 41 -10.53 -3.42 -10.94
C ASP A 41 -10.95 -2.62 -12.17
N ARG A 42 -12.14 -2.90 -12.74
CA ARG A 42 -12.68 -2.16 -13.90
C ARG A 42 -12.96 -0.69 -13.56
N ALA A 43 -13.49 -0.40 -12.39
CA ALA A 43 -13.76 0.97 -11.95
C ALA A 43 -12.46 1.77 -11.75
N ILE A 44 -11.46 1.17 -11.11
CA ILE A 44 -10.12 1.72 -10.95
C ILE A 44 -9.51 2.04 -12.31
N ARG A 45 -9.48 1.05 -13.20
CA ARG A 45 -8.95 1.21 -14.55
C ARG A 45 -9.64 2.34 -15.30
N HIS A 46 -10.97 2.36 -15.28
CA HIS A 46 -11.76 3.39 -15.97
C HIS A 46 -11.41 4.80 -15.47
N HIS A 47 -11.31 5.00 -14.15
CA HIS A 47 -10.95 6.30 -13.58
C HIS A 47 -9.54 6.73 -14.00
N ILE A 48 -8.54 5.85 -13.88
CA ILE A 48 -7.16 6.14 -14.23
C ILE A 48 -7.06 6.53 -15.73
N GLU A 49 -7.68 5.74 -16.62
CA GLU A 49 -7.68 6.01 -18.06
C GLU A 49 -8.43 7.30 -18.41
N LYS A 50 -9.55 7.60 -17.74
CA LYS A 50 -10.30 8.85 -17.89
C LYS A 50 -9.49 10.08 -17.51
N CYS A 51 -8.57 9.95 -16.54
CA CYS A 51 -7.63 11.01 -16.15
C CYS A 51 -6.44 11.15 -17.12
N GLY A 52 -6.39 10.37 -18.21
CA GLY A 52 -5.27 10.36 -19.17
C GLY A 52 -4.02 9.66 -18.65
N ALA A 53 -4.14 8.91 -17.55
CA ALA A 53 -3.08 8.11 -16.95
C ALA A 53 -3.15 6.64 -17.41
N LYS A 54 -2.17 5.85 -17.01
CA LYS A 54 -2.14 4.39 -17.22
C LYS A 54 -2.10 3.68 -15.87
N PRO A 55 -2.82 2.54 -15.70
CA PRO A 55 -2.64 1.70 -14.53
C PRO A 55 -1.19 1.19 -14.45
N SER A 56 -0.54 1.41 -13.31
CA SER A 56 0.88 1.06 -13.14
C SER A 56 1.10 -0.45 -13.11
N PHE A 57 0.14 -1.21 -12.60
CA PHE A 57 0.28 -2.66 -12.39
C PHE A 57 -0.04 -3.49 -13.62
N LEU A 58 -0.86 -2.98 -14.55
CA LEU A 58 -1.28 -3.73 -15.74
C LEU A 58 -0.09 -4.06 -16.64
N GLY A 59 0.27 -5.35 -16.69
CA GLY A 59 1.43 -5.86 -17.44
C GLY A 59 2.77 -5.75 -16.70
N TYR A 60 2.82 -5.12 -15.52
CA TYR A 60 4.05 -5.04 -14.72
C TYR A 60 4.46 -6.44 -14.25
N GLY A 61 5.65 -6.89 -14.65
CA GLY A 61 6.11 -8.25 -14.38
C GLY A 61 5.17 -9.36 -14.90
N GLY A 62 4.21 -9.02 -15.79
CA GLY A 62 3.19 -9.93 -16.29
C GLY A 62 1.89 -9.95 -15.48
N PHE A 63 1.71 -9.04 -14.48
CA PHE A 63 0.48 -8.95 -13.70
C PHE A 63 -0.74 -8.66 -14.61
N PRO A 64 -1.87 -9.41 -14.50
CA PRO A 64 -2.93 -9.37 -15.52
C PRO A 64 -4.01 -8.32 -15.29
N ALA A 65 -3.88 -7.45 -14.27
CA ALA A 65 -4.94 -6.52 -13.86
C ALA A 65 -4.41 -5.11 -13.55
N SER A 66 -5.32 -4.17 -13.39
CA SER A 66 -4.99 -2.76 -13.11
C SER A 66 -4.79 -2.45 -11.63
N ALA A 67 -5.29 -3.33 -10.76
CA ALA A 67 -5.17 -3.23 -9.31
C ALA A 67 -4.97 -4.61 -8.70
N CYS A 68 -4.31 -4.69 -7.54
CA CYS A 68 -4.30 -5.88 -6.71
C CYS A 68 -5.49 -5.82 -5.76
N ILE A 69 -6.29 -6.90 -5.69
CA ILE A 69 -7.45 -6.97 -4.80
C ILE A 69 -7.42 -8.27 -4.02
N SER A 70 -7.08 -8.16 -2.75
CA SER A 70 -6.78 -9.27 -1.86
C SER A 70 -7.83 -9.36 -0.74
N VAL A 71 -8.46 -10.53 -0.53
CA VAL A 71 -9.58 -10.71 0.40
C VAL A 71 -9.15 -11.54 1.61
N ASN A 72 -9.51 -11.09 2.82
CA ASN A 72 -9.29 -11.76 4.10
C ASN A 72 -7.82 -12.12 4.37
N ASN A 73 -7.45 -13.39 4.30
CA ASN A 73 -6.11 -13.92 4.51
C ASN A 73 -5.15 -13.73 3.32
N GLU A 74 -5.65 -13.24 2.19
CA GLU A 74 -4.77 -12.77 1.12
C GLU A 74 -4.12 -11.46 1.58
N VAL A 75 -2.79 -11.39 1.52
CA VAL A 75 -2.01 -10.24 2.01
C VAL A 75 -1.93 -9.16 0.94
N ILE A 76 -1.34 -9.50 -0.22
CA ILE A 76 -1.10 -8.63 -1.37
C ILE A 76 -1.23 -9.43 -2.68
N HIS A 77 -1.21 -8.71 -3.80
CA HIS A 77 -1.14 -9.22 -5.17
C HIS A 77 -2.30 -10.14 -5.57
N GLY A 78 -3.45 -10.07 -4.88
CA GLY A 78 -4.65 -10.81 -5.27
C GLY A 78 -5.11 -10.41 -6.67
N ILE A 79 -5.31 -11.42 -7.54
CA ILE A 79 -5.74 -11.20 -8.93
C ILE A 79 -7.26 -10.99 -8.96
N PRO A 80 -7.77 -9.85 -9.48
CA PRO A 80 -9.20 -9.59 -9.62
C PRO A 80 -9.91 -10.63 -10.52
N SER A 81 -11.06 -11.13 -10.05
CA SER A 81 -11.83 -12.21 -10.70
C SER A 81 -13.31 -11.85 -10.83
N ASP A 82 -13.93 -12.24 -11.94
CA ASP A 82 -15.39 -12.13 -12.16
C ASP A 82 -16.20 -13.12 -11.31
N THR A 83 -15.54 -14.13 -10.74
CA THR A 83 -16.18 -15.17 -9.90
C THR A 83 -15.91 -15.00 -8.41
N ARG A 84 -15.04 -14.07 -8.01
CA ARG A 84 -14.76 -13.74 -6.60
C ARG A 84 -15.69 -12.63 -6.15
N TYR A 85 -16.80 -12.98 -5.52
CA TYR A 85 -17.76 -12.05 -4.92
C TYR A 85 -17.36 -11.72 -3.49
N LEU A 86 -17.43 -10.44 -3.15
CA LEU A 86 -17.30 -9.97 -1.76
C LEU A 86 -18.54 -10.38 -0.96
N LYS A 87 -18.34 -10.80 0.28
CA LYS A 87 -19.37 -11.23 1.21
C LYS A 87 -19.38 -10.34 2.44
N GLU A 88 -20.55 -10.18 3.06
CA GLU A 88 -20.62 -9.50 4.36
C GLU A 88 -19.66 -10.15 5.36
N GLY A 89 -18.91 -9.33 6.07
CA GLY A 89 -17.87 -9.76 7.01
C GLY A 89 -16.47 -9.90 6.43
N ASP A 90 -16.31 -9.86 5.10
CA ASP A 90 -14.99 -9.84 4.48
C ASP A 90 -14.26 -8.51 4.76
N ILE A 91 -12.92 -8.55 4.75
CA ILE A 91 -12.07 -7.37 4.59
C ILE A 91 -11.32 -7.49 3.26
N VAL A 92 -11.24 -6.41 2.51
CA VAL A 92 -10.61 -6.38 1.19
C VAL A 92 -9.52 -5.32 1.13
N LYS A 93 -8.30 -5.73 0.77
CA LYS A 93 -7.18 -4.84 0.44
C LYS A 93 -7.28 -4.49 -1.03
N ILE A 94 -7.27 -3.21 -1.31
CA ILE A 94 -7.22 -2.67 -2.67
C ILE A 94 -5.93 -1.89 -2.78
N ASP A 95 -5.11 -2.23 -3.76
CA ASP A 95 -3.82 -1.64 -4.02
C ASP A 95 -3.78 -1.17 -5.48
N VAL A 96 -3.42 0.10 -5.68
CA VAL A 96 -3.60 0.84 -6.92
C VAL A 96 -2.38 1.69 -7.23
N GLY A 97 -1.88 1.59 -8.47
CA GLY A 97 -0.88 2.50 -8.99
C GLY A 97 -1.34 3.22 -10.25
N ALA A 98 -0.99 4.50 -10.40
CA ALA A 98 -1.23 5.27 -11.61
C ALA A 98 0.07 5.88 -12.14
N TYR A 99 0.24 5.83 -13.47
CA TYR A 99 1.38 6.37 -14.19
C TYR A 99 0.96 7.51 -15.10
N ILE A 100 1.53 8.68 -14.90
CA ILE A 100 1.31 9.85 -15.77
C ILE A 100 2.52 10.79 -15.75
N GLY A 101 2.82 11.41 -16.87
CA GLY A 101 3.91 12.40 -16.97
C GLY A 101 5.30 11.83 -16.67
N GLY A 102 5.49 10.52 -16.84
CA GLY A 102 6.76 9.84 -16.62
C GLY A 102 7.02 9.42 -15.18
N VAL A 103 6.00 9.45 -14.30
CA VAL A 103 6.14 9.09 -12.88
C VAL A 103 4.92 8.28 -12.38
N HIS A 104 5.13 7.52 -11.32
CA HIS A 104 4.11 6.69 -10.66
C HIS A 104 3.62 7.32 -9.35
N GLY A 105 2.40 6.96 -8.97
CA GLY A 105 1.91 7.02 -7.60
C GLY A 105 1.41 5.63 -7.23
N ASP A 106 1.53 5.24 -5.95
CA ASP A 106 1.20 3.93 -5.41
C ASP A 106 0.52 4.07 -4.05
N SER A 107 -0.58 3.34 -3.82
CA SER A 107 -1.35 3.44 -2.57
C SER A 107 -2.28 2.27 -2.37
N ALA A 108 -2.41 1.83 -1.12
CA ALA A 108 -3.32 0.77 -0.74
C ALA A 108 -4.12 1.09 0.52
N ALA A 109 -5.30 0.51 0.63
CA ALA A 109 -6.11 0.53 1.84
C ALA A 109 -6.93 -0.74 1.99
N THR A 110 -7.32 -1.03 3.24
CA THR A 110 -8.21 -2.15 3.58
C THR A 110 -9.59 -1.63 3.93
N PHE A 111 -10.62 -2.24 3.34
CA PHE A 111 -12.03 -1.89 3.52
C PHE A 111 -12.82 -3.07 4.08
N GLY A 112 -13.76 -2.81 4.97
CA GLY A 112 -14.73 -3.80 5.43
C GLY A 112 -15.93 -3.93 4.49
N VAL A 113 -16.44 -5.14 4.31
CA VAL A 113 -17.63 -5.43 3.51
C VAL A 113 -18.83 -5.56 4.44
N GLY A 114 -19.71 -4.58 4.43
CA GLY A 114 -20.86 -4.53 5.35
C GLY A 114 -20.40 -4.51 6.81
N ARG A 115 -20.99 -5.34 7.65
CA ARG A 115 -20.61 -5.46 9.06
C ARG A 115 -19.47 -6.46 9.22
N ILE A 116 -18.29 -5.98 9.59
CA ILE A 116 -17.13 -6.82 9.92
C ILE A 116 -17.02 -7.07 11.42
N SER A 117 -16.21 -8.06 11.81
CA SER A 117 -15.96 -8.35 13.23
C SER A 117 -15.14 -7.24 13.90
N PRO A 118 -15.26 -7.07 15.24
CA PRO A 118 -14.43 -6.12 15.98
C PRO A 118 -12.92 -6.38 15.81
N ASP A 119 -12.50 -7.64 15.70
CA ASP A 119 -11.09 -8.00 15.50
C ASP A 119 -10.61 -7.60 14.10
N ALA A 120 -11.45 -7.77 13.07
CA ALA A 120 -11.14 -7.31 11.72
C ALA A 120 -11.03 -5.77 11.66
N GLN A 121 -11.94 -5.05 12.30
CA GLN A 121 -11.88 -3.59 12.39
C GLN A 121 -10.62 -3.14 13.13
N ARG A 122 -10.30 -3.79 14.26
CA ARG A 122 -9.07 -3.50 15.02
C ARG A 122 -7.83 -3.71 14.17
N LEU A 123 -7.76 -4.79 13.38
CA LEU A 123 -6.63 -5.06 12.49
C LEU A 123 -6.45 -3.95 11.44
N ILE A 124 -7.54 -3.49 10.82
CA ILE A 124 -7.54 -2.38 9.86
C ILE A 124 -7.02 -1.11 10.53
N ASP A 125 -7.55 -0.77 11.72
CA ASP A 125 -7.17 0.43 12.44
C ASP A 125 -5.70 0.39 12.89
N VAL A 126 -5.23 -0.74 13.43
CA VAL A 126 -3.83 -0.95 13.82
C VAL A 126 -2.90 -0.78 12.61
N THR A 127 -3.26 -1.34 11.46
CA THR A 127 -2.44 -1.23 10.24
C THR A 127 -2.32 0.21 9.78
N ARG A 128 -3.45 0.94 9.74
CA ARG A 128 -3.46 2.36 9.38
C ARG A 128 -2.67 3.21 10.37
N GLU A 129 -2.88 3.04 11.67
CA GLU A 129 -2.16 3.80 12.68
C GLU A 129 -0.65 3.49 12.68
N ALA A 130 -0.26 2.24 12.43
CA ALA A 130 1.14 1.84 12.29
C ALA A 130 1.83 2.63 11.17
N PHE A 131 1.17 2.83 10.03
CA PHE A 131 1.67 3.70 8.97
C PHE A 131 1.97 5.11 9.50
N TYR A 132 1.02 5.73 10.20
CA TYR A 132 1.22 7.10 10.73
C TYR A 132 2.31 7.16 11.81
N LYS A 133 2.53 6.09 12.60
CA LYS A 133 3.68 5.99 13.51
C LYS A 133 5.01 5.99 12.72
N GLY A 134 5.05 5.26 11.61
CA GLY A 134 6.20 5.27 10.70
C GLY A 134 6.46 6.65 10.10
N ILE A 135 5.40 7.35 9.66
CA ILE A 135 5.52 8.72 9.11
C ILE A 135 6.03 9.69 10.16
N ALA A 136 5.50 9.65 11.38
CA ALA A 136 5.99 10.51 12.47
C ALA A 136 7.49 10.27 12.78
N ALA A 137 7.96 9.02 12.70
CA ALA A 137 9.37 8.70 12.83
C ALA A 137 10.23 9.25 11.67
N ALA A 138 9.65 9.32 10.46
CA ALA A 138 10.33 9.89 9.28
C ALA A 138 10.50 11.42 9.34
N GLU A 139 9.69 12.12 10.13
CA GLU A 139 9.75 13.57 10.29
C GLU A 139 10.86 14.04 11.24
N VAL A 140 11.45 13.12 12.00
CA VAL A 140 12.56 13.44 12.92
C VAL A 140 13.82 13.76 12.11
N ASP A 141 14.51 14.85 12.47
CA ASP A 141 15.77 15.20 11.79
C ASP A 141 16.81 14.08 11.92
N GLY A 142 17.40 13.74 10.80
CA GLY A 142 18.36 12.65 10.73
C GLY A 142 17.76 11.25 10.70
N ALA A 143 16.43 11.11 10.61
CA ALA A 143 15.76 9.81 10.55
C ALA A 143 16.31 8.89 9.47
N ARG A 144 16.21 7.60 9.72
CA ARG A 144 16.64 6.52 8.85
C ARG A 144 15.49 5.55 8.57
N LEU A 145 15.62 4.73 7.56
CA LEU A 145 14.60 3.72 7.23
C LEU A 145 14.30 2.76 8.40
N GLY A 146 15.33 2.44 9.22
CA GLY A 146 15.13 1.63 10.41
C GLY A 146 14.28 2.28 11.49
N ASP A 147 14.20 3.61 11.52
CA ASP A 147 13.33 4.33 12.47
C ASP A 147 11.86 4.19 12.06
N ILE A 148 11.56 4.30 10.75
CA ILE A 148 10.22 4.05 10.20
C ILE A 148 9.80 2.61 10.51
N GLY A 149 10.64 1.63 10.12
CA GLY A 149 10.32 0.22 10.31
C GLY A 149 10.15 -0.16 11.77
N HIS A 150 10.98 0.38 12.67
CA HIS A 150 10.85 0.15 14.12
C HIS A 150 9.55 0.71 14.68
N ALA A 151 9.18 1.93 14.32
CA ALA A 151 7.96 2.56 14.79
C ALA A 151 6.71 1.79 14.34
N ILE A 152 6.68 1.33 13.09
CA ILE A 152 5.62 0.45 12.55
C ILE A 152 5.57 -0.86 13.32
N GLN A 153 6.69 -1.57 13.40
CA GLN A 153 6.79 -2.89 14.04
C GLN A 153 6.37 -2.84 15.50
N SER A 154 6.91 -1.91 16.27
CA SER A 154 6.63 -1.79 17.71
C SER A 154 5.13 -1.59 17.95
N TYR A 155 4.50 -0.67 17.21
CA TYR A 155 3.08 -0.41 17.35
C TYR A 155 2.22 -1.64 16.98
N VAL A 156 2.56 -2.34 15.90
CA VAL A 156 1.85 -3.55 15.47
C VAL A 156 1.98 -4.66 16.49
N GLU A 157 3.20 -4.93 17.00
CA GLU A 157 3.47 -6.01 17.95
C GLU A 157 2.87 -5.71 19.33
N GLU A 158 2.87 -4.46 19.80
CA GLU A 158 2.18 -4.01 21.03
C GLU A 158 0.67 -4.24 20.96
N ASN A 159 0.09 -4.24 19.76
CA ASN A 159 -1.31 -4.53 19.51
C ASN A 159 -1.59 -6.02 19.23
N GLY A 160 -0.60 -6.92 19.46
CA GLY A 160 -0.77 -8.37 19.32
C GLY A 160 -0.90 -8.86 17.87
N CYS A 161 -0.47 -8.05 16.90
CA CYS A 161 -0.41 -8.39 15.48
C CYS A 161 1.05 -8.60 15.04
N SER A 162 1.26 -9.01 13.80
CA SER A 162 2.60 -9.25 13.25
C SER A 162 2.81 -8.51 11.93
N VAL A 163 4.00 -7.93 11.75
CA VAL A 163 4.40 -7.29 10.49
C VAL A 163 4.94 -8.34 9.51
N VAL A 164 4.45 -8.34 8.29
CA VAL A 164 5.01 -9.16 7.20
C VAL A 164 6.44 -8.72 6.93
N ARG A 165 7.37 -9.70 6.78
CA ARG A 165 8.80 -9.44 6.62
C ARG A 165 9.34 -9.73 5.22
N LYS A 166 8.67 -10.61 4.47
CA LYS A 166 9.09 -11.02 3.12
C LYS A 166 8.88 -9.93 2.07
N TYR A 167 7.87 -9.10 2.26
CA TYR A 167 7.51 -7.98 1.38
C TYR A 167 7.67 -6.67 2.14
N VAL A 168 8.14 -5.65 1.45
CA VAL A 168 8.54 -4.37 2.04
C VAL A 168 8.21 -3.23 1.08
N GLY A 169 8.10 -2.03 1.59
CA GLY A 169 7.98 -0.82 0.79
C GLY A 169 9.23 -0.55 -0.06
N HIS A 170 9.12 0.44 -0.91
CA HIS A 170 10.12 0.71 -1.95
C HIS A 170 10.19 2.20 -2.33
N GLY A 171 11.22 2.59 -3.05
CA GLY A 171 11.23 3.86 -3.75
C GLY A 171 10.17 3.87 -4.85
N VAL A 172 9.58 5.02 -5.10
CA VAL A 172 8.61 5.24 -6.20
C VAL A 172 9.06 6.46 -7.00
N GLY A 173 8.95 6.42 -8.33
CA GLY A 173 9.30 7.56 -9.14
C GLY A 173 9.09 7.33 -10.62
N HIS A 174 10.16 7.32 -11.39
CA HIS A 174 10.12 7.01 -12.83
C HIS A 174 9.78 5.54 -13.06
N GLU A 175 10.28 4.66 -12.18
CA GLU A 175 9.86 3.27 -12.12
C GLU A 175 8.86 3.11 -10.97
N LEU A 176 8.00 2.09 -11.08
CA LEU A 176 7.06 1.74 -10.02
C LEU A 176 7.82 1.35 -8.75
N HIS A 177 8.82 0.47 -8.90
CA HIS A 177 9.71 0.07 -7.82
C HIS A 177 11.12 0.60 -8.07
N GLU A 178 11.58 1.48 -7.20
CA GLU A 178 12.94 2.02 -7.17
C GLU A 178 13.63 1.67 -5.84
N ASP A 179 14.96 1.81 -5.79
CA ASP A 179 15.66 1.89 -4.51
C ASP A 179 15.19 3.09 -3.68
N PRO A 180 15.19 3.01 -2.35
CA PRO A 180 15.56 1.86 -1.53
C PRO A 180 14.40 0.93 -1.21
N ASN A 181 14.68 -0.30 -0.74
CA ASN A 181 13.69 -1.05 0.03
C ASN A 181 13.36 -0.33 1.33
N VAL A 182 12.08 -0.35 1.72
CA VAL A 182 11.53 0.33 2.92
C VAL A 182 10.87 -0.71 3.83
N PRO A 183 11.63 -1.43 4.65
CA PRO A 183 11.06 -2.44 5.53
C PRO A 183 10.12 -1.83 6.58
N ASN A 184 9.02 -2.54 6.86
CA ASN A 184 8.07 -2.21 7.93
C ASN A 184 8.51 -2.73 9.31
N PHE A 185 9.77 -3.11 9.45
CA PHE A 185 10.44 -3.57 10.66
C PHE A 185 11.88 -3.08 10.65
N GLY A 186 12.49 -2.99 11.84
CA GLY A 186 13.87 -2.51 11.87
C GLY A 186 14.42 -2.19 13.25
N THR A 187 15.62 -1.63 13.24
CA THR A 187 16.33 -1.17 14.43
C THR A 187 16.48 0.36 14.37
N PRO A 188 16.15 1.10 15.44
CA PRO A 188 16.31 2.55 15.48
C PRO A 188 17.74 3.00 15.15
N GLY A 189 17.84 4.09 14.41
CA GLY A 189 19.12 4.67 13.99
C GLY A 189 19.90 3.85 12.96
N ARG A 190 19.31 2.83 12.36
CA ARG A 190 19.94 1.97 11.35
C ARG A 190 19.33 2.16 9.96
N GLY A 191 20.03 1.66 8.97
CA GLY A 191 19.63 1.77 7.57
C GLY A 191 19.97 3.10 6.93
N LEU A 192 19.44 3.32 5.74
CA LEU A 192 19.68 4.52 4.94
C LEU A 192 19.09 5.76 5.62
N ARG A 193 19.83 6.87 5.64
CA ARG A 193 19.34 8.17 6.10
C ARG A 193 18.34 8.73 5.09
N LEU A 194 17.21 9.22 5.59
CA LEU A 194 16.24 9.92 4.77
C LEU A 194 16.81 11.26 4.31
N CYS A 195 16.60 11.58 3.05
CA CYS A 195 17.07 12.81 2.44
C CYS A 195 15.93 13.51 1.69
N ARG A 196 15.99 14.84 1.62
CA ARG A 196 15.08 15.65 0.82
C ARG A 196 15.05 15.17 -0.63
N GLY A 197 13.87 15.06 -1.20
CA GLY A 197 13.66 14.58 -2.57
C GLY A 197 13.53 13.07 -2.69
N MET A 198 13.69 12.30 -1.62
CA MET A 198 13.29 10.90 -1.61
C MET A 198 11.78 10.77 -1.73
N THR A 199 11.32 9.86 -2.56
CA THR A 199 9.93 9.45 -2.69
C THR A 199 9.84 7.95 -2.51
N ILE A 200 9.06 7.51 -1.52
CA ILE A 200 8.99 6.12 -1.09
C ILE A 200 7.54 5.69 -0.86
N ALA A 201 7.22 4.44 -1.11
CA ALA A 201 6.05 3.77 -0.60
C ALA A 201 6.33 3.27 0.82
N VAL A 202 5.52 3.70 1.77
CA VAL A 202 5.48 3.15 3.12
C VAL A 202 4.20 2.34 3.20
N GLU A 203 4.33 1.01 3.40
CA GLU A 203 3.23 0.08 3.12
C GLU A 203 3.17 -1.06 4.15
N PRO A 204 2.82 -0.81 5.41
CA PRO A 204 2.67 -1.88 6.38
C PRO A 204 1.61 -2.90 5.95
N MET A 205 2.07 -4.15 5.82
CA MET A 205 1.25 -5.35 5.71
C MET A 205 1.25 -6.03 7.07
N VAL A 206 0.08 -6.16 7.68
CA VAL A 206 -0.09 -6.62 9.06
C VAL A 206 -1.00 -7.83 9.11
N ASN A 207 -0.54 -8.90 9.74
CA ASN A 207 -1.31 -10.13 9.97
C ASN A 207 -1.85 -10.17 11.40
N ALA A 208 -3.07 -10.64 11.57
CA ALA A 208 -3.66 -10.90 12.90
C ALA A 208 -2.97 -12.06 13.64
N GLY A 209 -2.28 -12.93 12.91
CA GLY A 209 -1.51 -14.07 13.44
C GLY A 209 -0.02 -13.93 13.18
N SER A 210 0.62 -14.99 12.66
CA SER A 210 2.04 -15.02 12.35
C SER A 210 2.43 -14.11 11.19
N HIS A 211 3.65 -13.60 11.20
CA HIS A 211 4.23 -12.82 10.10
C HIS A 211 4.52 -13.66 8.85
N GLU A 212 4.43 -14.98 8.94
CA GLU A 212 4.76 -15.88 7.84
C GLU A 212 3.70 -15.86 6.74
N VAL A 213 4.19 -15.81 5.50
CA VAL A 213 3.36 -15.77 4.29
C VAL A 213 3.82 -16.79 3.26
N LYS A 214 2.94 -17.14 2.34
CA LYS A 214 3.26 -18.00 1.18
C LYS A 214 2.59 -17.48 -0.08
N GLU A 215 3.24 -17.68 -1.21
CA GLU A 215 2.71 -17.40 -2.54
C GLU A 215 1.86 -18.60 -3.02
N LEU A 216 0.77 -18.32 -3.68
CA LEU A 216 -0.10 -19.33 -4.30
C LEU A 216 0.42 -19.77 -5.69
N ASP A 217 -0.21 -20.82 -6.24
CA ASP A 217 0.19 -21.41 -7.53
C ASP A 217 -0.02 -20.46 -8.72
N ASP A 218 -0.84 -19.40 -8.55
CA ASP A 218 -1.05 -18.34 -9.55
C ASP A 218 0.19 -17.43 -9.74
N LYS A 219 1.24 -17.61 -8.91
CA LYS A 219 2.52 -16.89 -8.93
C LYS A 219 2.41 -15.41 -8.54
N TRP A 220 1.29 -15.01 -7.95
CA TRP A 220 1.03 -13.63 -7.54
C TRP A 220 0.47 -13.54 -6.13
N THR A 221 -0.69 -14.17 -5.91
CA THR A 221 -1.42 -14.01 -4.65
C THR A 221 -0.60 -14.51 -3.47
N VAL A 222 -0.35 -13.61 -2.53
CA VAL A 222 0.34 -13.91 -1.26
C VAL A 222 -0.70 -14.05 -0.16
N VAL A 223 -0.63 -15.14 0.61
CA VAL A 223 -1.54 -15.41 1.73
C VAL A 223 -0.78 -15.61 3.03
N THR A 224 -1.45 -15.35 4.17
CA THR A 224 -0.94 -15.72 5.48
C THR A 224 -0.81 -17.24 5.58
N ARG A 225 0.26 -17.73 6.22
CA ARG A 225 0.52 -19.17 6.29
C ARG A 225 -0.43 -19.89 7.25
N ASP A 226 -0.86 -19.19 8.28
CA ASP A 226 -1.76 -19.69 9.32
C ASP A 226 -3.26 -19.45 9.03
N GLY A 227 -3.58 -18.79 7.90
CA GLY A 227 -4.96 -18.47 7.52
C GLY A 227 -5.57 -17.27 8.25
N SER A 228 -4.79 -16.56 9.09
CA SER A 228 -5.25 -15.37 9.80
C SER A 228 -5.55 -14.21 8.83
N LEU A 229 -6.40 -13.27 9.25
CA LEU A 229 -6.68 -12.06 8.49
C LEU A 229 -5.41 -11.22 8.31
N SER A 230 -5.33 -10.53 7.17
CA SER A 230 -4.28 -9.55 6.89
C SER A 230 -4.89 -8.24 6.44
N ALA A 231 -4.26 -7.12 6.82
CA ALA A 231 -4.58 -5.78 6.35
C ALA A 231 -3.34 -5.12 5.75
N HIS A 232 -3.58 -4.19 4.82
CA HIS A 232 -2.56 -3.41 4.13
C HIS A 232 -2.99 -1.95 4.11
N TYR A 233 -2.06 -1.05 4.35
CA TYR A 233 -2.27 0.39 4.24
C TYR A 233 -1.01 1.04 3.69
N GLU A 234 -1.16 1.93 2.72
CA GLU A 234 -0.03 2.47 1.99
C GLU A 234 -0.28 3.87 1.48
N HIS A 235 0.77 4.68 1.48
CA HIS A 235 0.89 5.89 0.67
C HIS A 235 2.28 6.03 0.07
N THR A 236 2.35 6.56 -1.15
CA THR A 236 3.56 7.19 -1.66
C THR A 236 3.78 8.51 -0.92
N VAL A 237 4.95 8.67 -0.32
CA VAL A 237 5.32 9.88 0.42
C VAL A 237 6.58 10.52 -0.16
N ALA A 238 6.69 11.84 -0.02
CA ALA A 238 7.90 12.60 -0.35
C ALA A 238 8.52 13.18 0.92
N ILE A 239 9.83 12.98 1.09
CA ILE A 239 10.62 13.64 2.13
C ILE A 239 10.99 15.03 1.63
N THR A 240 10.54 16.07 2.32
CA THR A 240 10.78 17.47 1.93
C THR A 240 11.51 18.25 3.00
N GLY A 241 11.76 19.53 2.75
CA GLY A 241 12.34 20.41 3.76
C GLY A 241 11.37 20.82 4.86
N ASP A 242 10.08 20.71 4.58
CA ASP A 242 9.00 21.15 5.45
C ASP A 242 8.27 19.94 6.10
N GLY A 243 8.88 18.75 6.04
CA GLY A 243 8.33 17.49 6.56
C GLY A 243 8.01 16.46 5.47
N VAL A 244 7.17 15.50 5.82
CA VAL A 244 6.74 14.41 4.94
C VAL A 244 5.40 14.77 4.28
N ILE A 245 5.33 14.67 2.95
CA ILE A 245 4.10 14.91 2.18
C ILE A 245 3.55 13.57 1.69
N LEU A 246 2.29 13.27 2.01
CA LEU A 246 1.57 12.12 1.47
C LEU A 246 1.04 12.48 0.07
N LEU A 247 1.68 11.95 -0.97
CA LEU A 247 1.37 12.31 -2.36
C LEU A 247 0.06 11.69 -2.86
N THR A 248 -0.37 10.58 -2.27
CA THR A 248 -1.56 9.82 -2.67
C THR A 248 -2.77 10.07 -1.76
N LYS A 249 -2.64 10.95 -0.77
CA LYS A 249 -3.78 11.32 0.09
C LYS A 249 -4.72 12.25 -0.67
N VAL A 250 -5.99 11.86 -0.73
CA VAL A 250 -7.09 12.70 -1.22
C VAL A 250 -7.89 13.24 -0.04
N SER A 251 -8.50 14.42 -0.22
CA SER A 251 -9.30 15.13 0.80
C SER A 251 -10.71 14.57 0.86
#